data_15fc37b092d9b2384d016ea1272ad8dc
#
_entry.id   15fc37b092d9b2384d016ea1272ad8dc
#
_cell.length_a   1.000
_cell.length_b   1.000
_cell.length_c   1.000
_cell.angle_alpha   90.00
_cell.angle_beta   90.00
_cell.angle_gamma   90.00
#
_symmetry.space_group_name_H-M   'P 1'
#
loop_
_entity.id
_entity.type
_entity.pdbx_description
1 polymer ?
#
loop_
_entity_poly.entity_id
_entity_poly.type
_entity_poly.pdbx_seq_one_letter_code
_entity_poly.pdbx_strand_id
1 'polypeptide(L)'
;MDRSVPHATFSLERSYPVPPARVFAAWADPATKARWFTPSPDSGHQLDFRVGGREVATGGPEGGPLMTFETFYRDIVPQQRIVYTSTLSTESDLVTVSLTTVEFMPGEDGGTRLVLTEQGAHLDGREEPAWREQGTASQLDALAAELKEEPR
;
A
#
# COMPACT_ATOMS: atom_id res chain seq x y z
N MET A 1 -17.90 24.40 -6.48
CA MET A 1 -16.73 23.53 -6.63
C MET A 1 -16.15 23.22 -5.26
N ASP A 2 -16.00 21.94 -4.96
CA ASP A 2 -15.43 21.53 -3.67
C ASP A 2 -13.93 21.76 -3.66
N ARG A 3 -13.43 22.51 -2.64
CA ARG A 3 -12.01 22.79 -2.44
C ARG A 3 -11.58 22.37 -1.04
N SER A 4 -12.33 21.45 -0.43
CA SER A 4 -12.00 20.95 0.89
C SER A 4 -10.74 20.10 0.87
N VAL A 5 -10.03 20.07 1.99
CA VAL A 5 -8.86 19.20 2.17
C VAL A 5 -8.96 18.55 3.55
N PRO A 6 -9.85 17.59 3.71
CA PRO A 6 -9.90 16.86 4.98
C PRO A 6 -8.63 16.02 5.15
N HIS A 7 -8.15 15.95 6.39
CA HIS A 7 -7.04 15.11 6.79
C HIS A 7 -7.59 13.92 7.54
N ALA A 8 -7.03 12.75 7.27
CA ALA A 8 -7.47 11.54 7.96
C ALA A 8 -6.26 10.67 8.30
N THR A 9 -6.36 9.97 9.42
CA THR A 9 -5.36 9.01 9.86
C THR A 9 -6.07 7.71 10.21
N PHE A 10 -5.52 6.59 9.76
CA PHE A 10 -6.00 5.29 10.19
C PHE A 10 -4.83 4.37 10.48
N SER A 11 -5.08 3.34 11.30
CA SER A 11 -4.12 2.27 11.55
C SER A 11 -4.83 0.94 11.37
N LEU A 12 -4.15 0.02 10.68
CA LEU A 12 -4.64 -1.34 10.47
C LEU A 12 -3.60 -2.30 11.02
N GLU A 13 -4.06 -3.34 11.71
CA GLU A 13 -3.20 -4.35 12.28
C GLU A 13 -3.57 -5.70 11.72
N ARG A 14 -2.56 -6.50 11.37
CA ARG A 14 -2.76 -7.86 10.86
C ARG A 14 -1.72 -8.79 11.49
N SER A 15 -2.14 -10.05 11.71
CA SER A 15 -1.24 -11.12 12.12
C SER A 15 -1.12 -12.12 10.99
N TYR A 16 0.11 -12.45 10.63
CA TYR A 16 0.38 -13.41 9.56
C TYR A 16 1.17 -14.60 10.15
N PRO A 17 0.84 -15.84 9.78
CA PRO A 17 1.49 -17.02 10.38
C PRO A 17 2.82 -17.37 9.72
N VAL A 18 3.58 -16.38 9.28
CA VAL A 18 4.90 -16.56 8.67
C VAL A 18 5.85 -15.51 9.25
N PRO A 19 7.18 -15.75 9.23
CA PRO A 19 8.11 -14.84 9.89
C PRO A 19 8.22 -13.48 9.20
N PRO A 20 8.70 -12.45 9.92
CA PRO A 20 8.85 -11.11 9.36
C PRO A 20 9.64 -11.04 8.06
N ALA A 21 10.67 -11.87 7.91
CA ALA A 21 11.43 -11.91 6.67
C ALA A 21 10.56 -12.28 5.46
N ARG A 22 9.63 -13.20 5.64
CA ARG A 22 8.73 -13.64 4.57
C ARG A 22 7.71 -12.56 4.23
N VAL A 23 7.15 -11.90 5.26
CA VAL A 23 6.19 -10.83 5.04
C VAL A 23 6.87 -9.63 4.37
N PHE A 24 8.04 -9.25 4.87
CA PHE A 24 8.80 -8.14 4.30
C PHE A 24 9.16 -8.40 2.83
N ALA A 25 9.57 -9.64 2.49
CA ALA A 25 9.89 -10.01 1.13
C ALA A 25 8.71 -9.81 0.18
N ALA A 26 7.48 -10.02 0.66
CA ALA A 26 6.27 -9.81 -0.15
C ALA A 26 6.04 -8.34 -0.47
N TRP A 27 6.56 -7.43 0.34
CA TRP A 27 6.54 -5.99 0.06
C TRP A 27 7.67 -5.56 -0.86
N ALA A 28 8.81 -6.25 -0.80
CA ALA A 28 10.04 -5.85 -1.49
C ALA A 28 10.17 -6.42 -2.89
N ASP A 29 9.62 -7.60 -3.13
CA ASP A 29 9.75 -8.27 -4.44
C ASP A 29 8.70 -7.75 -5.41
N PRO A 30 9.13 -7.20 -6.57
CA PRO A 30 8.17 -6.60 -7.52
C PRO A 30 7.08 -7.55 -8.00
N ALA A 31 7.43 -8.78 -8.35
CA ALA A 31 6.45 -9.74 -8.86
C ALA A 31 5.44 -10.12 -7.79
N THR A 32 5.90 -10.34 -6.57
CA THR A 32 5.03 -10.69 -5.43
C THR A 32 4.14 -9.51 -5.07
N LYS A 33 4.73 -8.31 -4.97
CA LYS A 33 3.96 -7.10 -4.62
C LYS A 33 2.83 -6.87 -5.61
N ALA A 34 3.07 -7.04 -6.90
CA ALA A 34 2.08 -6.84 -7.93
C ALA A 34 0.86 -7.76 -7.73
N ARG A 35 1.07 -8.98 -7.21
CA ARG A 35 -0.02 -9.94 -7.06
C ARG A 35 -1.04 -9.57 -5.99
N TRP A 36 -0.61 -8.93 -4.91
CA TRP A 36 -1.54 -8.59 -3.83
C TRP A 36 -1.87 -7.10 -3.76
N PHE A 37 -1.00 -6.24 -4.29
CA PHE A 37 -1.16 -4.79 -4.17
C PHE A 37 -2.00 -4.18 -5.28
N THR A 38 -1.92 -4.73 -6.49
CA THR A 38 -2.66 -4.20 -7.64
C THR A 38 -4.03 -4.88 -7.76
N PRO A 39 -5.03 -4.17 -8.32
CA PRO A 39 -6.39 -4.73 -8.38
C PRO A 39 -6.56 -5.89 -9.36
N SER A 40 -5.69 -5.99 -10.37
CA SER A 40 -5.77 -7.07 -11.33
C SER A 40 -4.41 -7.33 -11.97
N PRO A 41 -4.20 -8.54 -12.56
CA PRO A 41 -2.93 -8.84 -13.25
C PRO A 41 -2.64 -7.91 -14.44
N ASP A 42 -3.68 -7.29 -14.99
CA ASP A 42 -3.54 -6.39 -16.14
C ASP A 42 -3.18 -4.96 -15.73
N SER A 43 -3.16 -4.66 -14.44
CA SER A 43 -2.78 -3.35 -13.93
C SER A 43 -1.29 -3.09 -14.15
N GLY A 44 -0.94 -1.85 -14.49
CA GLY A 44 0.47 -1.47 -14.59
C GLY A 44 1.11 -1.41 -13.22
N HIS A 45 2.33 -1.93 -13.10
CA HIS A 45 3.06 -1.88 -11.83
C HIS A 45 4.56 -1.87 -12.07
N GLN A 46 5.25 -0.95 -11.41
CA GLN A 46 6.70 -0.86 -11.40
C GLN A 46 7.15 -0.60 -9.97
N LEU A 47 8.19 -1.27 -9.54
CA LEU A 47 8.70 -1.13 -8.17
C LEU A 47 10.22 -1.14 -8.16
N ASP A 48 10.80 -0.05 -7.64
CA ASP A 48 12.22 0.05 -7.33
C ASP A 48 12.31 0.18 -5.80
N PHE A 49 12.46 -0.96 -5.12
CA PHE A 49 12.36 -1.02 -3.66
C PHE A 49 13.71 -0.70 -3.01
N ARG A 50 13.97 0.58 -2.81
CA ARG A 50 15.14 1.11 -2.09
C ARG A 50 14.81 2.50 -1.58
N VAL A 51 15.55 2.98 -0.61
CA VAL A 51 15.39 4.38 -0.16
C VAL A 51 15.70 5.30 -1.33
N GLY A 52 14.77 6.22 -1.62
CA GLY A 52 14.84 7.06 -2.80
C GLY A 52 14.25 6.41 -4.05
N GLY A 53 13.88 5.13 -3.98
CA GLY A 53 13.25 4.44 -5.09
C GLY A 53 11.77 4.78 -5.21
N ARG A 54 11.16 4.34 -6.30
CA ARG A 54 9.82 4.73 -6.68
C ARG A 54 8.98 3.52 -7.05
N GLU A 55 7.72 3.58 -6.67
CA GLU A 55 6.73 2.59 -7.10
C GLU A 55 5.60 3.31 -7.82
N VAL A 56 5.14 2.75 -8.93
CA VAL A 56 4.00 3.29 -9.68
C VAL A 56 3.03 2.15 -9.95
N ALA A 57 1.79 2.33 -9.53
CA ALA A 57 0.71 1.40 -9.81
C ALA A 57 -0.41 2.15 -10.53
N THR A 58 -0.88 1.61 -11.65
CA THR A 58 -1.96 2.20 -12.43
C THR A 58 -3.10 1.22 -12.54
N GLY A 59 -4.32 1.75 -12.54
CA GLY A 59 -5.51 0.92 -12.66
C GLY A 59 -6.75 1.75 -12.42
N GLY A 60 -7.87 1.09 -12.35
CA GLY A 60 -9.13 1.73 -12.07
C GLY A 60 -10.27 0.82 -12.47
N PRO A 61 -11.51 1.19 -12.11
CA PRO A 61 -12.68 0.39 -12.50
C PRO A 61 -12.84 0.39 -14.00
N GLU A 62 -13.35 -0.71 -14.53
CA GLU A 62 -13.67 -0.82 -15.95
C GLU A 62 -14.65 0.28 -16.33
N GLY A 63 -14.33 1.01 -17.41
CA GLY A 63 -15.12 2.15 -17.84
C GLY A 63 -14.97 3.41 -17.01
N GLY A 64 -14.14 3.37 -15.97
CA GLY A 64 -13.87 4.51 -15.11
C GLY A 64 -12.53 5.18 -15.42
N PRO A 65 -12.16 6.20 -14.64
CA PRO A 65 -10.92 6.91 -14.88
C PRO A 65 -9.70 6.05 -14.54
N LEU A 66 -8.62 6.25 -15.28
CA LEU A 66 -7.34 5.66 -14.93
C LEU A 66 -6.77 6.39 -13.74
N MET A 67 -6.43 5.64 -12.70
CA MET A 67 -5.82 6.18 -11.49
C MET A 67 -4.35 5.78 -11.46
N THR A 68 -3.51 6.69 -10.99
CA THR A 68 -2.08 6.43 -10.79
C THR A 68 -1.75 6.62 -9.32
N PHE A 69 -1.20 5.58 -8.71
CA PHE A 69 -0.69 5.63 -7.35
C PHE A 69 0.83 5.62 -7.43
N GLU A 70 1.45 6.72 -7.01
CA GLU A 70 2.90 6.87 -7.07
C GLU A 70 3.46 7.01 -5.67
N THR A 71 4.48 6.20 -5.39
CA THR A 71 5.11 6.12 -4.07
C THR A 71 6.58 6.42 -4.17
N PHE A 72 7.11 7.14 -3.17
CA PHE A 72 8.54 7.33 -2.97
C PHE A 72 8.91 6.75 -1.61
N TYR A 73 9.88 5.83 -1.59
CA TYR A 73 10.34 5.19 -0.36
C TYR A 73 11.31 6.13 0.34
N ARG A 74 10.98 6.47 1.59
CA ARG A 74 11.74 7.43 2.38
C ARG A 74 12.64 6.77 3.40
N ASP A 75 12.24 5.59 3.91
CA ASP A 75 12.98 4.87 4.91
C ASP A 75 12.66 3.39 4.79
N ILE A 76 13.68 2.55 4.80
CA ILE A 76 13.53 1.10 4.79
C ILE A 76 14.52 0.52 5.78
N VAL A 77 13.99 -0.14 6.82
CA VAL A 77 14.79 -0.93 7.75
C VAL A 77 14.37 -2.38 7.53
N PRO A 78 15.21 -3.20 6.92
CA PRO A 78 14.81 -4.55 6.52
C PRO A 78 14.15 -5.33 7.65
N GLN A 79 12.97 -5.90 7.33
CA GLN A 79 12.18 -6.74 8.24
C GLN A 79 11.62 -6.00 9.45
N GLN A 80 11.78 -4.67 9.53
CA GLN A 80 11.30 -3.88 10.66
C GLN A 80 10.37 -2.75 10.26
N ARG A 81 10.69 -1.98 9.20
CA ARG A 81 9.92 -0.77 8.91
C ARG A 81 10.06 -0.30 7.48
N ILE A 82 8.97 0.18 6.92
CA ILE A 82 8.97 0.87 5.62
C ILE A 82 8.19 2.18 5.82
N VAL A 83 8.76 3.31 5.38
CA VAL A 83 8.07 4.60 5.39
C VAL A 83 8.08 5.15 3.98
N TYR A 84 6.90 5.54 3.48
CA TYR A 84 6.81 6.09 2.14
C TYR A 84 5.76 7.18 2.05
N THR A 85 5.95 8.07 1.06
CA THR A 85 4.97 9.09 0.71
C THR A 85 4.36 8.74 -0.64
N SER A 86 3.08 9.04 -0.80
CA SER A 86 2.36 8.65 -2.00
C SER A 86 1.43 9.73 -2.49
N THR A 87 1.15 9.71 -3.79
CA THR A 87 0.08 10.49 -4.39
C THR A 87 -0.84 9.56 -5.15
N LEU A 88 -2.13 9.87 -5.13
CA LEU A 88 -3.12 9.24 -5.99
C LEU A 88 -3.65 10.32 -6.91
N SER A 89 -3.62 10.07 -8.21
CA SER A 89 -4.07 11.07 -9.19
C SER A 89 -4.84 10.40 -10.33
N THR A 90 -5.70 11.18 -10.97
CA THR A 90 -6.24 10.85 -12.28
C THR A 90 -5.35 11.51 -13.33
N GLU A 91 -5.72 11.43 -14.61
CA GLU A 91 -4.94 12.08 -15.67
C GLU A 91 -4.82 13.60 -15.47
N SER A 92 -5.81 14.23 -14.85
CA SER A 92 -5.85 15.69 -14.73
C SER A 92 -5.80 16.21 -13.29
N ASP A 93 -6.07 15.36 -12.30
CA ASP A 93 -6.30 15.84 -10.92
C ASP A 93 -5.54 15.05 -9.89
N LEU A 94 -4.96 15.78 -8.93
CA LEU A 94 -4.41 15.18 -7.72
C LEU A 94 -5.57 14.85 -6.78
N VAL A 95 -5.66 13.61 -6.33
CA VAL A 95 -6.75 13.13 -5.49
C VAL A 95 -6.34 13.09 -4.02
N THR A 96 -5.18 12.50 -3.73
CA THR A 96 -4.67 12.41 -2.34
C THR A 96 -3.17 12.56 -2.29
N VAL A 97 -2.70 13.01 -1.13
CA VAL A 97 -1.27 12.98 -0.74
C VAL A 97 -1.23 12.27 0.62
N SER A 98 -0.33 11.30 0.77
CA SER A 98 -0.30 10.51 1.99
C SER A 98 1.11 10.16 2.45
N LEU A 99 1.21 9.86 3.74
CA LEU A 99 2.41 9.34 4.40
C LEU A 99 2.02 8.03 5.07
N THR A 100 2.73 6.96 4.76
CA THR A 100 2.43 5.62 5.26
C THR A 100 3.65 5.01 5.96
N THR A 101 3.42 4.40 7.10
CA THR A 101 4.41 3.64 7.84
C THR A 101 3.92 2.20 7.98
N VAL A 102 4.75 1.24 7.62
CA VAL A 102 4.47 -0.18 7.80
C VAL A 102 5.52 -0.73 8.76
N GLU A 103 5.06 -1.30 9.87
CA GLU A 103 5.95 -1.87 10.89
C GLU A 103 5.74 -3.39 10.95
N PHE A 104 6.86 -4.11 11.01
CA PHE A 104 6.87 -5.57 11.07
C PHE A 104 7.46 -5.96 12.42
N MET A 105 6.70 -6.71 13.21
CA MET A 105 7.11 -7.13 14.54
C MET A 105 6.96 -8.65 14.68
N PRO A 106 7.82 -9.30 15.49
CA PRO A 106 7.58 -10.70 15.80
C PRO A 106 6.20 -10.90 16.41
N GLY A 107 5.47 -11.87 15.89
CA GLY A 107 4.18 -12.28 16.41
C GLY A 107 4.27 -13.61 17.13
N GLU A 108 3.13 -14.24 17.39
CA GLU A 108 3.07 -15.53 18.06
C GLU A 108 3.58 -16.64 17.14
N ASP A 109 4.19 -17.65 17.74
CA ASP A 109 4.60 -18.89 17.05
C ASP A 109 5.46 -18.66 15.81
N GLY A 110 6.35 -17.66 15.87
CA GLY A 110 7.23 -17.34 14.75
C GLY A 110 6.56 -16.55 13.64
N GLY A 111 5.34 -16.07 13.88
CA GLY A 111 4.61 -15.25 12.93
C GLY A 111 5.00 -13.78 12.97
N THR A 112 4.19 -12.98 12.32
CA THR A 112 4.42 -11.54 12.20
C THR A 112 3.18 -10.77 12.61
N ARG A 113 3.38 -9.70 13.35
CA ARG A 113 2.36 -8.67 13.58
C ARG A 113 2.75 -7.48 12.72
N LEU A 114 1.86 -7.09 11.83
CA LEU A 114 2.08 -5.95 10.94
C LEU A 114 1.15 -4.82 11.35
N VAL A 115 1.68 -3.61 11.46
CA VAL A 115 0.88 -2.41 11.73
C VAL A 115 1.15 -1.42 10.61
N LEU A 116 0.08 -1.02 9.91
CA LEU A 116 0.15 0.01 8.87
C LEU A 116 -0.59 1.23 9.36
N THR A 117 0.10 2.38 9.39
CA THR A 117 -0.49 3.66 9.75
C THR A 117 -0.37 4.61 8.56
N GLU A 118 -1.47 5.23 8.17
CA GLU A 118 -1.46 6.16 7.07
C GLU A 118 -2.12 7.48 7.47
N GLN A 119 -1.45 8.58 7.11
CA GLN A 119 -1.97 9.94 7.25
C GLN A 119 -2.15 10.49 5.85
N GLY A 120 -3.30 11.07 5.57
CA GLY A 120 -3.58 11.56 4.22
C GLY A 120 -4.34 12.86 4.18
N ALA A 121 -4.11 13.60 3.10
CA ALA A 121 -4.89 14.76 2.72
C ALA A 121 -5.72 14.36 1.49
N HIS A 122 -7.03 14.56 1.59
CA HIS A 122 -7.99 14.19 0.54
C HIS A 122 -8.51 15.47 -0.10
N LEU A 123 -8.20 15.66 -1.38
CA LEU A 123 -8.43 16.94 -2.05
C LEU A 123 -9.76 16.96 -2.79
N ASP A 124 -10.50 18.05 -2.59
CA ASP A 124 -11.65 18.45 -3.41
C ASP A 124 -12.79 17.41 -3.43
N GLY A 125 -12.93 16.63 -2.36
CA GLY A 125 -14.04 15.67 -2.24
C GLY A 125 -13.98 14.48 -3.20
N ARG A 126 -12.82 14.21 -3.81
CA ARG A 126 -12.71 13.18 -4.85
C ARG A 126 -12.59 11.77 -4.30
N GLU A 127 -12.13 11.61 -3.06
CA GLU A 127 -12.04 10.31 -2.40
C GLU A 127 -12.47 10.46 -0.94
N GLU A 128 -13.40 9.61 -0.52
CA GLU A 128 -13.77 9.53 0.88
C GLU A 128 -12.66 8.82 1.66
N PRO A 129 -12.21 9.37 2.82
CA PRO A 129 -11.20 8.69 3.63
C PRO A 129 -11.53 7.24 3.96
N ALA A 130 -12.81 6.93 4.21
CA ALA A 130 -13.23 5.56 4.50
C ALA A 130 -12.97 4.60 3.34
N TRP A 131 -13.05 5.07 2.10
CA TRP A 131 -12.77 4.23 0.92
C TRP A 131 -11.29 3.86 0.86
N ARG A 132 -10.40 4.79 1.20
CA ARG A 132 -8.97 4.53 1.25
C ARG A 132 -8.65 3.47 2.31
N GLU A 133 -9.23 3.62 3.48
CA GLU A 133 -9.02 2.64 4.56
C GLU A 133 -9.52 1.26 4.15
N GLN A 134 -10.71 1.17 3.55
CA GLN A 134 -11.27 -0.09 3.08
C GLN A 134 -10.40 -0.73 2.00
N GLY A 135 -9.89 0.07 1.06
CA GLY A 135 -9.02 -0.41 0.00
C GLY A 135 -7.71 -0.96 0.54
N THR A 136 -7.12 -0.27 1.51
CA THR A 136 -5.90 -0.72 2.16
C THR A 136 -6.12 -2.00 2.95
N ALA A 137 -7.25 -2.09 3.67
CA ALA A 137 -7.60 -3.32 4.39
C ALA A 137 -7.74 -4.50 3.42
N SER A 138 -8.36 -4.28 2.26
CA SER A 138 -8.50 -5.33 1.24
C SER A 138 -7.14 -5.78 0.70
N GLN A 139 -6.20 -4.86 0.53
CA GLN A 139 -4.83 -5.20 0.11
C GLN A 139 -4.14 -6.07 1.17
N LEU A 140 -4.26 -5.72 2.44
CA LEU A 140 -3.65 -6.52 3.51
C LEU A 140 -4.27 -7.91 3.62
N ASP A 141 -5.56 -8.05 3.29
CA ASP A 141 -6.22 -9.35 3.23
C ASP A 141 -5.73 -10.15 2.01
N ALA A 142 -5.51 -9.49 0.88
CA ALA A 142 -4.91 -10.12 -0.30
C ALA A 142 -3.47 -10.58 -0.01
N LEU A 143 -2.72 -9.79 0.77
CA LEU A 143 -1.39 -10.20 1.23
C LEU A 143 -1.47 -11.48 2.05
N ALA A 144 -2.46 -11.63 2.92
CA ALA A 144 -2.64 -12.85 3.69
C ALA A 144 -2.80 -14.07 2.77
N ALA A 145 -3.57 -13.93 1.70
CA ALA A 145 -3.75 -15.00 0.72
C ALA A 145 -2.44 -15.33 -0.01
N GLU A 146 -1.68 -14.30 -0.38
CA GLU A 146 -0.38 -14.47 -1.04
C GLU A 146 0.61 -15.22 -0.13
N LEU A 147 0.60 -14.94 1.16
CA LEU A 147 1.52 -15.55 2.12
C LEU A 147 1.20 -17.01 2.43
N LYS A 148 0.02 -17.50 2.06
CA LYS A 148 -0.32 -18.92 2.19
C LYS A 148 0.29 -19.77 1.10
N GLU A 149 0.75 -19.14 0.01
CA GLU A 149 1.37 -19.85 -1.09
C GLU A 149 2.83 -20.18 -0.76
N GLU A 150 3.34 -21.27 -1.39
CA GLU A 150 4.73 -21.63 -1.23
C GLU A 150 5.64 -20.52 -1.78
N PRO A 151 6.76 -20.23 -1.13
CA PRO A 151 7.75 -19.28 -1.67
C PRO A 151 8.23 -19.72 -3.05
N ARG A 152 8.33 -18.77 -3.94
CA ARG A 152 8.75 -19.04 -5.32
C ARG A 152 10.18 -18.62 -5.56
#